data_e690d65a9d71848ebc380eb6689ef9ee
#
_entry.id   e690d65a9d71848ebc380eb6689ef9ee
#
_cell.length_a   1.000
_cell.length_b   1.000
_cell.length_c   1.000
_cell.angle_alpha   90.00
_cell.angle_beta   90.00
_cell.angle_gamma   90.00
#
_symmetry.space_group_name_H-M   'P 1'
#
loop_
_entity.id
_entity.type
_entity.pdbx_description
1 polymer ?
#
loop_
_entity_poly.entity_id
_entity_poly.type
_entity_poly.pdbx_seq_one_letter_code
_entity_poly.pdbx_strand_id
1 'polypeptide(L)'
;MDIKQLENLTRTLRGLSHDIKQALDDSTTLLSDVVDIGIELDRVLKLTAKSLEPVKVILRQKALDLNNQQSGTVELRPGLCTVQIPSPTIAVRKHSDMNDLKGLLGPLFPTIFREVTTFKPQKDFEHDVSKCDPAVQVEIMQAVELKDNSPRIYFKG
;
A
#
# COMPACT_ATOMS: atom_id res chain seq x y z
N MET A 1 -17.89 8.00 19.12
CA MET A 1 -16.80 8.90 19.57
C MET A 1 -17.01 10.23 18.88
N ASP A 2 -17.11 11.30 19.64
CA ASP A 2 -17.32 12.66 19.12
C ASP A 2 -16.00 13.24 18.60
N ILE A 3 -16.04 14.02 17.51
CA ILE A 3 -14.89 14.73 16.93
C ILE A 3 -14.19 15.59 18.00
N LYS A 4 -14.98 16.24 18.87
CA LYS A 4 -14.44 17.04 19.97
C LYS A 4 -13.56 16.24 20.93
N GLN A 5 -13.88 14.97 21.17
CA GLN A 5 -13.03 14.09 21.99
C GLN A 5 -11.69 13.81 21.31
N LEU A 6 -11.67 13.62 19.98
CA LEU A 6 -10.44 13.46 19.21
C LEU A 6 -9.59 14.74 19.18
N GLU A 7 -10.23 15.90 19.04
CA GLU A 7 -9.53 17.19 19.07
C GLU A 7 -8.88 17.44 20.45
N ASN A 8 -9.58 17.11 21.53
CA ASN A 8 -9.04 17.19 22.88
C ASN A 8 -7.86 16.24 23.08
N LEU A 9 -7.98 14.98 22.60
CA LEU A 9 -6.89 14.01 22.63
C LEU A 9 -5.66 14.51 21.85
N THR A 10 -5.88 15.07 20.65
CA THR A 10 -4.80 15.64 19.84
C THR A 10 -4.10 16.79 20.56
N ARG A 11 -4.85 17.65 21.25
CA ARG A 11 -4.28 18.74 22.04
C ARG A 11 -3.45 18.21 23.22
N THR A 12 -3.95 17.19 23.92
CA THR A 12 -3.23 16.52 25.01
C THR A 12 -1.93 15.89 24.50
N LEU A 13 -1.98 15.19 23.37
CA LEU A 13 -0.77 14.56 22.77
C LEU A 13 0.27 15.61 22.34
N ARG A 14 -0.17 16.78 21.85
CA ARG A 14 0.77 17.89 21.52
C ARG A 14 1.44 18.45 22.78
N GLY A 15 0.69 18.62 23.87
CA GLY A 15 1.25 19.01 25.18
C GLY A 15 2.27 17.99 25.67
N LEU A 16 1.88 16.71 25.68
CA LEU A 16 2.76 15.63 26.09
C LEU A 16 4.04 15.55 25.26
N SER A 17 3.97 15.80 23.95
CA SER A 17 5.15 15.83 23.07
C SER A 17 6.14 16.94 23.47
N HIS A 18 5.64 18.09 23.93
CA HIS A 18 6.48 19.17 24.45
C HIS A 18 7.14 18.78 25.77
N ASP A 19 6.36 18.22 26.70
CA ASP A 19 6.85 17.80 28.02
C ASP A 19 7.91 16.69 27.91
N ILE A 20 7.70 15.73 27.00
CA ILE A 20 8.68 14.66 26.70
C ILE A 20 9.97 15.27 26.17
N LYS A 21 9.89 16.20 25.22
CA LYS A 21 11.08 16.85 24.68
C LYS A 21 11.85 17.58 25.78
N GLN A 22 11.17 18.30 26.65
CA GLN A 22 11.78 18.98 27.78
C GLN A 22 12.44 17.99 28.74
N ALA A 23 11.78 16.86 29.06
CA ALA A 23 12.36 15.81 29.88
C ALA A 23 13.60 15.16 29.26
N LEU A 24 13.62 14.96 27.94
CA LEU A 24 14.78 14.38 27.22
C LEU A 24 15.97 15.36 27.13
N ASP A 25 15.71 16.67 27.14
CA ASP A 25 16.75 17.70 27.15
C ASP A 25 17.36 17.92 28.57
N ASP A 26 16.71 17.37 29.63
CA ASP A 26 17.21 17.44 30.98
C ASP A 26 18.35 16.42 31.22
N SER A 27 19.54 16.93 31.53
CA SER A 27 20.74 16.11 31.79
C SER A 27 20.63 15.19 33.02
N THR A 28 19.57 15.34 33.83
CA THR A 28 19.32 14.51 35.00
C THR A 28 18.41 13.32 34.71
N THR A 29 17.81 13.24 33.52
CA THR A 29 16.92 12.14 33.11
C THR A 29 17.71 10.82 33.00
N LEU A 30 17.27 9.80 33.70
CA LEU A 30 17.93 8.50 33.68
C LEU A 30 17.63 7.75 32.37
N LEU A 31 18.55 6.93 31.92
CA LEU A 31 18.36 6.08 30.74
C LEU A 31 17.13 5.17 30.87
N SER A 32 16.83 4.66 32.06
CA SER A 32 15.60 3.89 32.34
C SER A 32 14.34 4.66 31.99
N ASP A 33 14.26 5.93 32.36
CA ASP A 33 13.10 6.78 32.11
C ASP A 33 12.92 7.05 30.63
N VAL A 34 14.01 7.24 29.89
CA VAL A 34 14.00 7.38 28.43
C VAL A 34 13.45 6.12 27.75
N VAL A 35 13.86 4.93 28.23
CA VAL A 35 13.36 3.65 27.72
C VAL A 35 11.87 3.49 27.99
N ASP A 36 11.41 3.81 29.20
CA ASP A 36 10.00 3.70 29.59
C ASP A 36 9.12 4.66 28.78
N ILE A 37 9.56 5.90 28.58
CA ILE A 37 8.91 6.85 27.66
C ILE A 37 8.80 6.26 26.25
N GLY A 38 9.88 5.66 25.73
CA GLY A 38 9.91 5.04 24.40
C GLY A 38 8.91 3.89 24.28
N ILE A 39 8.81 3.03 25.29
CA ILE A 39 7.85 1.91 25.32
C ILE A 39 6.40 2.41 25.30
N GLU A 40 6.07 3.42 26.10
CA GLU A 40 4.71 3.95 26.15
C GLU A 40 4.34 4.69 24.86
N LEU A 41 5.26 5.43 24.24
CA LEU A 41 5.04 6.06 22.95
C LEU A 41 4.80 5.04 21.82
N ASP A 42 5.56 3.95 21.78
CA ASP A 42 5.35 2.85 20.82
C ASP A 42 3.98 2.20 21.02
N ARG A 43 3.57 1.99 22.28
CA ARG A 43 2.23 1.47 22.63
C ARG A 43 1.11 2.40 22.12
N VAL A 44 1.20 3.70 22.37
CA VAL A 44 0.24 4.70 21.90
C VAL A 44 0.18 4.72 20.37
N LEU A 45 1.34 4.69 19.70
CA LEU A 45 1.42 4.65 18.24
C LEU A 45 0.72 3.42 17.66
N LYS A 46 0.96 2.23 18.23
CA LYS A 46 0.32 0.97 17.79
C LYS A 46 -1.19 0.99 17.99
N LEU A 47 -1.68 1.49 19.14
CA LEU A 47 -3.10 1.61 19.39
C LEU A 47 -3.78 2.60 18.45
N THR A 48 -3.16 3.74 18.20
CA THR A 48 -3.67 4.77 17.29
C THR A 48 -3.69 4.24 15.83
N ALA A 49 -2.64 3.55 15.39
CA ALA A 49 -2.58 2.93 14.08
C ALA A 49 -3.69 1.89 13.90
N LYS A 50 -3.89 1.02 14.90
CA LYS A 50 -4.97 0.02 14.89
C LYS A 50 -6.37 0.66 14.81
N SER A 51 -6.58 1.75 15.50
CA SER A 51 -7.85 2.49 15.49
C SER A 51 -8.11 3.20 14.15
N LEU A 52 -7.06 3.55 13.42
CA LEU A 52 -7.15 4.21 12.12
C LEU A 52 -7.53 3.24 10.97
N GLU A 53 -7.20 1.94 11.07
CA GLU A 53 -7.45 0.98 10.00
C GLU A 53 -8.94 0.85 9.59
N PRO A 54 -9.92 0.75 10.51
CA PRO A 54 -11.33 0.76 10.12
C PRO A 54 -11.74 2.01 9.34
N VAL A 55 -11.20 3.18 9.72
CA VAL A 55 -11.45 4.44 9.00
C VAL A 55 -10.89 4.38 7.58
N LYS A 56 -9.66 3.89 7.41
CA LYS A 56 -9.04 3.71 6.10
C LYS A 56 -9.85 2.75 5.22
N VAL A 57 -10.37 1.65 5.78
CA VAL A 57 -11.22 0.71 5.02
C VAL A 57 -12.45 1.41 4.45
N ILE A 58 -13.16 2.18 5.28
CA ILE A 58 -14.35 2.93 4.85
C ILE A 58 -13.98 3.97 3.76
N LEU A 59 -12.90 4.72 3.95
CA LEU A 59 -12.46 5.73 2.98
C LEU A 59 -12.04 5.10 1.65
N ARG A 60 -11.35 3.96 1.67
CA ARG A 60 -10.99 3.20 0.46
C ARG A 60 -12.24 2.77 -0.30
N GLN A 61 -13.22 2.18 0.40
CA GLN A 61 -14.47 1.75 -0.23
C GLN A 61 -15.22 2.93 -0.86
N LYS A 62 -15.36 4.04 -0.13
CA LYS A 62 -15.98 5.26 -0.67
C LYS A 62 -15.27 5.81 -1.91
N ALA A 63 -13.94 5.79 -1.93
CA ALA A 63 -13.18 6.23 -3.09
C ALA A 63 -13.38 5.30 -4.30
N LEU A 64 -13.41 3.98 -4.08
CA LEU A 64 -13.68 3.00 -5.13
C LEU A 64 -15.08 3.19 -5.73
N ASP A 65 -16.09 3.40 -4.88
CA ASP A 65 -17.47 3.63 -5.33
C ASP A 65 -17.58 4.91 -6.16
N LEU A 66 -16.94 6.00 -5.73
CA LEU A 66 -16.94 7.28 -6.43
C LEU A 66 -16.19 7.23 -7.77
N ASN A 67 -15.19 6.39 -7.90
CA ASN A 67 -14.38 6.25 -9.12
C ASN A 67 -14.80 5.05 -9.98
N ASN A 68 -15.98 4.49 -9.77
CA ASN A 68 -16.51 3.34 -10.51
C ASN A 68 -15.52 2.16 -10.58
N GLN A 69 -14.83 1.87 -9.48
CA GLN A 69 -13.82 0.81 -9.34
C GLN A 69 -12.58 0.97 -10.24
N GLN A 70 -12.39 2.14 -10.86
CA GLN A 70 -11.24 2.40 -11.71
C GLN A 70 -10.02 2.87 -10.92
N SER A 71 -8.83 2.68 -11.46
CA SER A 71 -7.60 3.28 -10.92
C SER A 71 -7.61 4.80 -11.11
N GLY A 72 -6.97 5.51 -10.19
CA GLY A 72 -6.90 6.96 -10.24
C GLY A 72 -6.78 7.60 -8.87
N THR A 73 -6.97 8.91 -8.83
CA THR A 73 -6.90 9.69 -7.59
C THR A 73 -8.25 10.29 -7.29
N VAL A 74 -8.78 10.03 -6.12
CA VAL A 74 -10.08 10.53 -5.65
C VAL A 74 -9.85 11.46 -4.46
N GLU A 75 -10.35 12.67 -4.56
CA GLU A 75 -10.34 13.63 -3.47
C GLU A 75 -11.67 13.53 -2.71
N LEU A 76 -11.64 12.91 -1.52
CA LEU A 76 -12.82 12.72 -0.68
C LEU A 76 -13.22 14.00 0.07
N ARG A 77 -12.21 14.81 0.43
CA ARG A 77 -12.39 16.13 1.02
C ARG A 77 -11.31 17.06 0.45
N PRO A 78 -11.70 18.12 -0.28
CA PRO A 78 -10.76 19.00 -0.94
C PRO A 78 -9.65 19.49 -0.01
N GLY A 79 -8.41 19.33 -0.46
CA GLY A 79 -7.23 19.76 0.26
C GLY A 79 -6.87 18.98 1.53
N LEU A 80 -7.72 18.04 2.02
CA LEU A 80 -7.53 17.35 3.31
C LEU A 80 -7.41 15.84 3.21
N CYS A 81 -8.15 15.19 2.32
CA CYS A 81 -8.12 13.73 2.19
C CYS A 81 -8.18 13.31 0.73
N THR A 82 -7.12 12.65 0.29
CA THR A 82 -6.98 12.11 -1.06
C THR A 82 -6.72 10.61 -0.98
N VAL A 83 -7.41 9.82 -1.81
CA VAL A 83 -7.20 8.39 -1.95
C VAL A 83 -6.65 8.10 -3.33
N GLN A 84 -5.48 7.49 -3.39
CA GLN A 84 -4.90 6.97 -4.62
C GLN A 84 -5.29 5.50 -4.78
N ILE A 85 -6.03 5.19 -5.83
CA ILE A 85 -6.40 3.83 -6.25
C ILE A 85 -5.39 3.42 -7.30
N PRO A 86 -4.44 2.52 -6.98
CA PRO A 86 -3.43 2.09 -7.93
C PRO A 86 -4.05 1.21 -9.01
N SER A 87 -3.45 1.20 -10.19
CA SER A 87 -3.78 0.23 -11.22
C SER A 87 -3.47 -1.19 -10.74
N PRO A 88 -4.26 -2.20 -11.16
CA PRO A 88 -3.92 -3.59 -10.91
C PRO A 88 -2.53 -3.92 -11.44
N THR A 89 -1.83 -4.81 -10.75
CA THR A 89 -0.50 -5.25 -11.16
C THR A 89 -0.57 -6.66 -11.69
N ILE A 90 -0.04 -6.89 -12.88
CA ILE A 90 0.09 -8.24 -13.45
C ILE A 90 1.26 -8.94 -12.76
N ALA A 91 1.00 -10.11 -12.20
CA ALA A 91 2.01 -10.92 -11.54
C ALA A 91 1.96 -12.38 -12.05
N VAL A 92 3.11 -13.01 -12.08
CA VAL A 92 3.20 -14.46 -12.40
C VAL A 92 2.61 -15.25 -11.22
N ARG A 93 1.77 -16.25 -11.53
CA ARG A 93 1.19 -17.16 -10.51
C ARG A 93 2.30 -18.02 -9.90
N LYS A 94 2.19 -18.31 -8.60
CA LYS A 94 3.24 -19.02 -7.84
C LYS A 94 3.56 -20.44 -8.34
N HIS A 95 2.61 -21.09 -8.99
CA HIS A 95 2.74 -22.49 -9.45
C HIS A 95 2.79 -22.62 -10.98
N SER A 96 2.99 -21.52 -11.71
CA SER A 96 3.13 -21.55 -13.17
C SER A 96 4.49 -22.12 -13.56
N ASP A 97 4.50 -23.10 -14.46
CA ASP A 97 5.76 -23.58 -15.05
C ASP A 97 6.24 -22.60 -16.13
N MET A 98 7.13 -21.71 -15.72
CA MET A 98 7.67 -20.69 -16.60
C MET A 98 8.71 -21.25 -17.57
N ASN A 99 9.24 -22.47 -17.33
CA ASN A 99 10.18 -23.12 -18.27
C ASN A 99 9.42 -23.68 -19.48
N ASP A 100 8.25 -24.27 -19.25
CA ASP A 100 7.37 -24.71 -20.35
C ASP A 100 6.91 -23.54 -21.18
N LEU A 101 6.49 -22.44 -20.54
CA LEU A 101 6.09 -21.21 -21.21
C LEU A 101 7.25 -20.58 -21.99
N LYS A 102 8.49 -20.63 -21.45
CA LYS A 102 9.71 -20.19 -22.14
C LYS A 102 9.99 -21.01 -23.41
N GLY A 103 9.78 -22.33 -23.33
CA GLY A 103 9.88 -23.23 -24.50
C GLY A 103 8.85 -22.89 -25.57
N LEU A 104 7.60 -22.65 -25.19
CA LEU A 104 6.49 -22.33 -26.10
C LEU A 104 6.68 -20.98 -26.81
N LEU A 105 7.09 -19.96 -26.07
CA LEU A 105 7.26 -18.58 -26.59
C LEU A 105 8.57 -18.37 -27.34
N GLY A 106 9.59 -19.17 -27.07
CA GLY A 106 10.91 -19.04 -27.72
C GLY A 106 11.45 -17.60 -27.67
N PRO A 107 11.74 -16.99 -28.85
CA PRO A 107 12.31 -15.63 -28.93
C PRO A 107 11.42 -14.51 -28.35
N LEU A 108 10.10 -14.73 -28.24
CA LEU A 108 9.17 -13.76 -27.67
C LEU A 108 9.20 -13.71 -26.13
N PHE A 109 9.70 -14.76 -25.47
CA PHE A 109 9.71 -14.82 -24.01
C PHE A 109 10.37 -13.59 -23.35
N PRO A 110 11.58 -13.14 -23.73
CA PRO A 110 12.23 -12.01 -23.08
C PRO A 110 11.56 -10.65 -23.33
N THR A 111 10.67 -10.53 -24.31
CA THR A 111 9.89 -9.30 -24.53
C THR A 111 8.71 -9.21 -23.56
N ILE A 112 8.11 -10.34 -23.16
CA ILE A 112 6.94 -10.45 -22.29
C ILE A 112 7.37 -10.61 -20.84
N PHE A 113 8.35 -11.46 -20.57
CA PHE A 113 8.83 -11.77 -19.20
C PHE A 113 10.30 -11.45 -19.04
N ARG A 114 10.64 -10.84 -17.92
CA ARG A 114 12.02 -10.65 -17.47
C ARG A 114 12.36 -11.69 -16.40
N GLU A 115 13.39 -12.50 -16.66
CA GLU A 115 13.97 -13.38 -15.68
C GLU A 115 14.84 -12.56 -14.71
N VAL A 116 14.44 -12.56 -13.42
CA VAL A 116 15.26 -12.02 -12.32
C VAL A 116 15.41 -13.21 -11.38
N THR A 117 15.48 -13.10 -10.12
CA THR A 117 15.30 -14.22 -9.17
C THR A 117 13.89 -14.84 -9.27
N THR A 118 12.94 -14.11 -9.84
CA THR A 118 11.55 -14.50 -10.15
C THR A 118 11.14 -13.87 -11.47
N PHE A 119 10.33 -14.58 -12.28
CA PHE A 119 9.76 -14.00 -13.50
C PHE A 119 8.81 -12.86 -13.17
N LYS A 120 8.92 -11.78 -13.94
CA LYS A 120 8.02 -10.62 -13.82
C LYS A 120 7.54 -10.22 -15.20
N PRO A 121 6.24 -9.89 -15.36
CA PRO A 121 5.74 -9.28 -16.60
C PRO A 121 6.50 -7.98 -16.90
N GLN A 122 6.75 -7.74 -18.17
CA GLN A 122 7.34 -6.48 -18.66
C GLN A 122 6.30 -5.36 -18.69
N LYS A 123 6.77 -4.12 -18.91
CA LYS A 123 5.91 -2.92 -18.91
C LYS A 123 4.80 -2.99 -19.96
N ASP A 124 5.13 -3.51 -21.16
CA ASP A 124 4.22 -3.56 -22.30
C ASP A 124 3.58 -4.95 -22.47
N PHE A 125 3.44 -5.70 -21.37
CA PHE A 125 2.97 -7.08 -21.32
C PHE A 125 1.71 -7.33 -22.18
N GLU A 126 0.65 -6.54 -21.99
CA GLU A 126 -0.63 -6.72 -22.69
C GLU A 126 -0.48 -6.53 -24.19
N HIS A 127 0.30 -5.52 -24.61
CA HIS A 127 0.57 -5.26 -26.02
C HIS A 127 1.37 -6.39 -26.66
N ASP A 128 2.38 -6.92 -25.98
CA ASP A 128 3.20 -8.01 -26.52
C ASP A 128 2.45 -9.35 -26.53
N VAL A 129 1.60 -9.60 -25.52
CA VAL A 129 0.71 -10.77 -25.53
C VAL A 129 -0.27 -10.71 -26.69
N SER A 130 -0.82 -9.55 -27.03
CA SER A 130 -1.78 -9.40 -28.14
C SER A 130 -1.20 -9.75 -29.52
N LYS A 131 0.13 -9.81 -29.67
CA LYS A 131 0.83 -10.20 -30.91
C LYS A 131 1.05 -11.71 -31.02
N CYS A 132 0.81 -12.46 -29.94
CA CYS A 132 0.99 -13.90 -29.92
C CYS A 132 -0.20 -14.62 -30.59
N ASP A 133 0.01 -15.88 -30.97
CA ASP A 133 -1.06 -16.76 -31.43
C ASP A 133 -2.14 -16.91 -30.34
N PRO A 134 -3.45 -16.98 -30.68
CA PRO A 134 -4.53 -17.10 -29.72
C PRO A 134 -4.38 -18.25 -28.71
N ALA A 135 -3.86 -19.39 -29.13
CA ALA A 135 -3.60 -20.51 -28.23
C ALA A 135 -2.52 -20.17 -27.19
N VAL A 136 -1.47 -19.46 -27.62
CA VAL A 136 -0.38 -19.03 -26.75
C VAL A 136 -0.85 -17.93 -25.78
N GLN A 137 -1.74 -17.04 -26.22
CA GLN A 137 -2.33 -16.02 -25.34
C GLN A 137 -3.06 -16.66 -24.15
N VAL A 138 -3.81 -17.73 -24.39
CA VAL A 138 -4.51 -18.46 -23.32
C VAL A 138 -3.53 -19.03 -22.29
N GLU A 139 -2.45 -19.65 -22.72
CA GLU A 139 -1.42 -20.19 -21.82
C GLU A 139 -0.72 -19.08 -21.03
N ILE A 140 -0.39 -17.95 -21.65
CA ILE A 140 0.19 -16.81 -20.95
C ILE A 140 -0.76 -16.29 -19.87
N MET A 141 -2.04 -16.12 -20.18
CA MET A 141 -3.03 -15.60 -19.23
C MET A 141 -3.32 -16.58 -18.08
N GLN A 142 -3.13 -17.88 -18.27
CA GLN A 142 -3.19 -18.86 -17.18
C GLN A 142 -1.98 -18.75 -16.23
N ALA A 143 -0.82 -18.34 -16.75
CA ALA A 143 0.43 -18.22 -15.98
C ALA A 143 0.51 -16.92 -15.15
N VAL A 144 -0.39 -15.95 -15.37
CA VAL A 144 -0.40 -14.66 -14.65
C VAL A 144 -1.68 -14.47 -13.85
N GLU A 145 -1.63 -13.59 -12.87
CA GLU A 145 -2.78 -13.14 -12.10
C GLU A 145 -2.78 -11.60 -12.03
N LEU A 146 -3.94 -11.00 -12.16
CA LEU A 146 -4.13 -9.60 -11.81
C LEU A 146 -4.17 -9.48 -10.30
N LYS A 147 -3.26 -8.69 -9.74
CA LYS A 147 -3.26 -8.35 -8.31
C LYS A 147 -3.85 -6.96 -8.13
N ASP A 148 -4.97 -6.92 -7.45
CA ASP A 148 -5.52 -5.66 -6.99
C ASP A 148 -4.62 -5.06 -5.91
N ASN A 149 -4.13 -3.86 -6.18
CA ASN A 149 -3.36 -3.11 -5.22
C ASN A 149 -4.31 -2.36 -4.28
N SER A 150 -4.05 -2.44 -2.97
CA SER A 150 -4.84 -1.71 -1.98
C SER A 150 -4.70 -0.20 -2.20
N PRO A 151 -5.83 0.54 -2.20
CA PRO A 151 -5.82 2.00 -2.30
C PRO A 151 -4.98 2.64 -1.19
N ARG A 152 -4.25 3.70 -1.55
CA ARG A 152 -3.43 4.49 -0.61
C ARG A 152 -4.19 5.74 -0.21
N ILE A 153 -4.20 6.05 1.08
CA ILE A 153 -4.88 7.21 1.64
C ILE A 153 -3.85 8.22 2.12
N TYR A 154 -4.04 9.47 1.74
CA TYR A 154 -3.20 10.57 2.14
C TYR A 154 -4.05 11.59 2.90
N PHE A 155 -3.66 11.88 4.12
CA PHE A 155 -4.20 12.99 4.91
C PHE A 155 -3.20 14.14 4.86
N LYS A 156 -3.69 15.34 4.60
CA LYS A 156 -2.91 16.56 4.72
C LYS A 156 -3.27 17.22 6.04
N GLY A 157 -2.27 17.35 6.92
CA GLY A 157 -2.39 18.03 8.21
C GLY A 157 -2.16 19.53 8.09
#